data_43d90539cfc554328184c2dc11325b4f
#
_entry.id   43d90539cfc554328184c2dc11325b4f
#
_cell.length_a   1.000
_cell.length_b   1.000
_cell.length_c   1.000
_cell.angle_alpha   90.00
_cell.angle_beta   90.00
_cell.angle_gamma   90.00
#
_symmetry.space_group_name_H-M   'P 1'
#
loop_
_entity.id
_entity.type
_entity.pdbx_description
1 polymer ?
#
loop_
_entity_poly.entity_id
_entity_poly.type
_entity_poly.pdbx_seq_one_letter_code
_entity_poly.pdbx_strand_id
1 'polypeptide(L)'
;MTYQSLRDFISALEKTGQLVRVKEPISTHLEMTEIGTRLIAGKGPAVLFENVVGHNMPVLINLFGTVERVAFAIGKKPEELRGVGETLAFFKQPEPPEGFKDAVKMLPLLKKAMAMKPKTVGSAPCQEVVLTGDDIDLAKLPIQGCWPGEPAPLITWPLVVTKGPTAVDSGSWMVNGEVNKKSPSTIHQPPSDKEDNYNLGIYRMQVTGKNTTLMRWLKHRGGAQQHARWGAAKREPFPAAAVIGADPATILAAVTPVPDTLSEYQFSGLLRGEKVELVDCKTIPLKVPAQAEIVLEGYVSLDEYGDEGPYGDHTGYYNSVEQFPVFTITAITMRKNPIYLTTYTGKPPDEPSVLGEALNEIFIPLLQQQFPEIVDFYLPPEGCSYRVAVVSMKKAYAGHAKRVMMGVWSFLRQFVYTKWVIVVDDDIDVRDWKEVIWAMSTRMDPVRDLTLIENTPIDYLDFASPVSGLGGKVGLDATNKWPGETDREWGKKIAMDQQVIDKIDKIWDSLGLPTPAG
;
A
#
# COMPACT_ATOMS: atom_id res chain seq x y z
N MET A 1 -6.03 -7.56 19.79
CA MET A 1 -7.43 -7.88 19.39
C MET A 1 -7.47 -7.78 17.88
N THR A 2 -8.19 -8.68 17.23
CA THR A 2 -8.40 -8.64 15.77
C THR A 2 -9.83 -8.21 15.47
N TYR A 3 -10.03 -7.41 14.45
CA TYR A 3 -11.34 -6.89 14.05
C TYR A 3 -11.92 -7.76 12.94
N GLN A 4 -13.15 -8.24 13.13
CA GLN A 4 -13.81 -9.12 12.15
C GLN A 4 -14.47 -8.30 11.02
N SER A 5 -14.81 -7.04 11.30
CA SER A 5 -15.50 -6.13 10.39
C SER A 5 -14.99 -4.69 10.54
N LEU A 6 -15.33 -3.83 9.58
CA LEU A 6 -15.14 -2.39 9.70
C LEU A 6 -15.82 -1.83 10.95
N ARG A 7 -16.99 -2.35 11.31
CA ARG A 7 -17.78 -1.88 12.47
C ARG A 7 -17.11 -2.17 13.80
N ASP A 8 -16.45 -3.33 13.92
CA ASP A 8 -15.68 -3.64 15.13
C ASP A 8 -14.53 -2.66 15.30
N PHE A 9 -13.88 -2.28 14.20
CA PHE A 9 -12.80 -1.31 14.22
C PHE A 9 -13.31 0.10 14.53
N ILE A 10 -14.42 0.54 13.92
CA ILE A 10 -15.09 1.80 14.28
C ILE A 10 -15.38 1.86 15.78
N SER A 11 -15.98 0.80 16.33
CA SER A 11 -16.30 0.73 17.75
C SER A 11 -15.07 0.78 18.65
N ALA A 12 -13.95 0.21 18.21
CA ALA A 12 -12.67 0.28 18.93
C ALA A 12 -12.06 1.69 18.87
N LEU A 13 -12.12 2.34 17.71
CA LEU A 13 -11.65 3.72 17.55
C LEU A 13 -12.47 4.71 18.38
N GLU A 14 -13.78 4.54 18.48
CA GLU A 14 -14.64 5.35 19.34
C GLU A 14 -14.25 5.21 20.82
N LYS A 15 -14.06 3.96 21.30
CA LYS A 15 -13.66 3.69 22.69
C LYS A 15 -12.31 4.29 23.05
N THR A 16 -11.43 4.48 22.08
CA THR A 16 -10.10 5.05 22.28
C THR A 16 -10.02 6.54 21.93
N GLY A 17 -11.16 7.18 21.61
CA GLY A 17 -11.22 8.59 21.23
C GLY A 17 -10.59 8.92 19.86
N GLN A 18 -10.37 7.90 19.04
CA GLN A 18 -9.76 8.05 17.71
C GLN A 18 -10.78 8.15 16.56
N LEU A 19 -12.08 8.21 16.87
CA LEU A 19 -13.15 8.44 15.92
C LEU A 19 -14.16 9.45 16.48
N VAL A 20 -14.58 10.37 15.61
CA VAL A 20 -15.62 11.37 15.90
C VAL A 20 -16.78 11.18 14.93
N ARG A 21 -18.02 11.30 15.46
CA ARG A 21 -19.27 11.34 14.65
C ARG A 21 -19.67 12.78 14.42
N VAL A 22 -19.92 13.13 13.17
CA VAL A 22 -20.36 14.46 12.73
C VAL A 22 -21.80 14.38 12.26
N LYS A 23 -22.66 15.22 12.84
CA LYS A 23 -24.10 15.28 12.54
C LYS A 23 -24.48 16.47 11.65
N GLU A 24 -23.58 17.43 11.51
CA GLU A 24 -23.74 18.54 10.56
C GLU A 24 -23.88 17.97 9.14
N PRO A 25 -24.73 18.59 8.30
CA PRO A 25 -24.87 18.19 6.92
C PRO A 25 -23.59 18.50 6.14
N ILE A 26 -22.92 17.48 5.60
CA ILE A 26 -21.66 17.58 4.84
C ILE A 26 -21.87 16.99 3.44
N SER A 27 -21.37 17.70 2.43
CA SER A 27 -21.42 17.27 1.03
C SER A 27 -20.27 16.31 0.70
N THR A 28 -20.57 15.30 -0.15
CA THR A 28 -19.54 14.45 -0.76
C THR A 28 -18.71 15.21 -1.81
N HIS A 29 -19.18 16.36 -2.29
CA HIS A 29 -18.47 17.17 -3.26
C HIS A 29 -17.58 18.18 -2.55
N LEU A 30 -16.28 17.98 -2.59
CA LEU A 30 -15.17 18.82 -2.08
C LEU A 30 -15.08 18.94 -0.55
N GLU A 31 -16.22 19.05 0.18
CA GLU A 31 -16.21 19.36 1.62
C GLU A 31 -15.53 18.25 2.43
N MET A 32 -15.82 16.98 2.14
CA MET A 32 -15.19 15.85 2.83
C MET A 32 -13.69 15.80 2.58
N THR A 33 -13.23 16.18 1.39
CA THR A 33 -11.79 16.27 1.07
C THR A 33 -11.13 17.37 1.88
N GLU A 34 -11.71 18.56 1.94
CA GLU A 34 -11.16 19.69 2.72
C GLU A 34 -11.09 19.35 4.22
N ILE A 35 -12.12 18.69 4.77
CA ILE A 35 -12.09 18.19 6.15
C ILE A 35 -10.96 17.15 6.31
N GLY A 36 -10.86 16.20 5.39
CA GLY A 36 -9.83 15.16 5.39
C GLY A 36 -8.42 15.71 5.36
N THR A 37 -8.14 16.72 4.52
CA THR A 37 -6.81 17.36 4.44
C THR A 37 -6.42 18.02 5.77
N ARG A 38 -7.34 18.71 6.42
CA ARG A 38 -7.10 19.32 7.76
C ARG A 38 -6.88 18.26 8.82
N LEU A 39 -7.65 17.17 8.80
CA LEU A 39 -7.52 16.08 9.76
C LEU A 39 -6.16 15.42 9.67
N ILE A 40 -5.71 15.06 8.48
CA ILE A 40 -4.41 14.40 8.27
C ILE A 40 -3.27 15.32 8.65
N ALA A 41 -3.30 16.59 8.24
CA ALA A 41 -2.28 17.58 8.60
C ALA A 41 -2.14 17.76 10.13
N GLY A 42 -3.25 17.64 10.86
CA GLY A 42 -3.30 17.74 12.32
C GLY A 42 -3.20 16.39 13.05
N LYS A 43 -2.93 15.29 12.36
CA LYS A 43 -3.00 13.91 12.91
C LYS A 43 -4.34 13.64 13.64
N GLY A 44 -5.42 14.21 13.10
CA GLY A 44 -6.77 14.15 13.67
C GLY A 44 -7.41 12.76 13.61
N PRO A 45 -8.58 12.58 14.26
CA PRO A 45 -9.30 11.31 14.33
C PRO A 45 -9.88 10.88 12.98
N ALA A 46 -10.30 9.62 12.86
CA ALA A 46 -11.24 9.18 11.85
C ALA A 46 -12.59 9.89 12.04
N VAL A 47 -13.32 10.14 10.96
CA VAL A 47 -14.62 10.82 11.04
C VAL A 47 -15.70 10.03 10.34
N LEU A 48 -16.81 9.79 11.05
CA LEU A 48 -18.04 9.24 10.51
C LEU A 48 -19.08 10.35 10.36
N PHE A 49 -19.36 10.74 9.13
CA PHE A 49 -20.44 11.69 8.80
C PHE A 49 -21.76 10.93 8.80
N GLU A 50 -22.66 11.27 9.75
CA GLU A 50 -23.98 10.65 9.88
C GLU A 50 -25.05 11.35 9.03
N ASN A 51 -24.81 12.60 8.63
CA ASN A 51 -25.73 13.42 7.83
C ASN A 51 -25.02 13.86 6.55
N VAL A 52 -25.19 13.08 5.48
CA VAL A 52 -24.55 13.34 4.19
C VAL A 52 -25.56 13.96 3.25
N VAL A 53 -25.25 15.13 2.71
CA VAL A 53 -26.17 15.88 1.83
C VAL A 53 -26.58 15.03 0.63
N GLY A 54 -27.87 14.82 0.46
CA GLY A 54 -28.44 14.04 -0.65
C GLY A 54 -28.41 12.51 -0.47
N HIS A 55 -27.90 12.00 0.65
CA HIS A 55 -27.78 10.56 0.91
C HIS A 55 -28.20 10.18 2.33
N ASN A 56 -28.76 8.98 2.48
CA ASN A 56 -29.11 8.40 3.78
C ASN A 56 -28.03 7.45 4.35
N MET A 57 -26.92 7.33 3.65
CA MET A 57 -25.81 6.43 4.00
C MET A 57 -24.68 7.23 4.66
N PRO A 58 -24.23 6.85 5.87
CA PRO A 58 -23.11 7.50 6.51
C PRO A 58 -21.79 7.24 5.77
N VAL A 59 -20.87 8.20 5.84
CA VAL A 59 -19.57 8.15 5.17
C VAL A 59 -18.44 8.20 6.20
N LEU A 60 -17.50 7.28 6.08
CA LEU A 60 -16.29 7.20 6.91
C LEU A 60 -15.09 7.66 6.11
N ILE A 61 -14.33 8.61 6.69
CA ILE A 61 -13.07 9.10 6.12
C ILE A 61 -11.94 9.08 7.16
N ASN A 62 -10.71 9.24 6.70
CA ASN A 62 -9.51 9.35 7.53
C ASN A 62 -9.33 8.13 8.46
N LEU A 63 -9.71 6.95 7.99
CA LEU A 63 -9.65 5.71 8.76
C LEU A 63 -8.22 5.36 9.17
N PHE A 64 -7.27 5.50 8.26
CA PHE A 64 -5.85 5.19 8.42
C PHE A 64 -4.95 6.44 8.42
N GLY A 65 -5.48 7.59 8.81
CA GLY A 65 -4.77 8.87 8.75
C GLY A 65 -3.67 9.06 9.80
N THR A 66 -3.28 8.02 10.56
CA THR A 66 -2.07 8.00 11.41
C THR A 66 -1.45 6.60 11.44
N VAL A 67 -0.13 6.52 11.61
CA VAL A 67 0.61 5.23 11.71
C VAL A 67 0.11 4.40 12.88
N GLU A 68 -0.27 5.04 13.98
CA GLU A 68 -0.84 4.39 15.17
C GLU A 68 -2.17 3.69 14.81
N ARG A 69 -3.06 4.32 14.02
CA ARG A 69 -4.33 3.70 13.59
C ARG A 69 -4.09 2.56 12.61
N VAL A 70 -3.10 2.68 11.72
CA VAL A 70 -2.70 1.57 10.83
C VAL A 70 -2.21 0.37 11.64
N ALA A 71 -1.34 0.57 12.60
CA ALA A 71 -0.87 -0.49 13.49
C ALA A 71 -2.02 -1.07 14.33
N PHE A 72 -2.86 -0.21 14.91
CA PHE A 72 -4.02 -0.60 15.70
C PHE A 72 -5.02 -1.45 14.92
N ALA A 73 -5.17 -1.20 13.61
CA ALA A 73 -6.04 -1.95 12.70
C ALA A 73 -5.70 -3.46 12.63
N ILE A 74 -4.45 -3.82 12.89
CA ILE A 74 -3.97 -5.21 12.98
C ILE A 74 -3.62 -5.64 14.40
N GLY A 75 -4.11 -4.89 15.41
CA GLY A 75 -3.92 -5.18 16.82
C GLY A 75 -2.48 -5.02 17.30
N LYS A 76 -1.74 -4.09 16.69
CA LYS A 76 -0.33 -3.79 16.94
C LYS A 76 -0.12 -2.36 17.37
N LYS A 77 1.08 -2.05 17.88
CA LYS A 77 1.62 -0.71 18.00
C LYS A 77 2.59 -0.43 16.84
N PRO A 78 2.92 0.84 16.53
CA PRO A 78 3.85 1.16 15.45
C PRO A 78 5.17 0.39 15.52
N GLU A 79 5.78 0.31 16.68
CA GLU A 79 7.04 -0.38 16.94
C GLU A 79 6.99 -1.91 16.74
N GLU A 80 5.79 -2.49 16.68
CA GLU A 80 5.59 -3.93 16.44
C GLU A 80 5.39 -4.27 14.95
N LEU A 81 5.30 -3.27 14.05
CA LEU A 81 5.08 -3.49 12.61
C LEU A 81 6.24 -4.26 11.97
N ARG A 82 7.49 -4.01 12.40
CA ARG A 82 8.66 -4.78 11.95
C ARG A 82 8.54 -6.27 12.23
N GLY A 83 7.96 -6.66 13.36
CA GLY A 83 7.71 -8.08 13.69
C GLY A 83 6.72 -8.78 12.73
N VAL A 84 5.84 -8.01 12.06
CA VAL A 84 5.04 -8.55 10.95
C VAL A 84 5.92 -8.85 9.74
N GLY A 85 6.85 -7.95 9.41
CA GLY A 85 7.83 -8.13 8.35
C GLY A 85 8.77 -9.31 8.60
N GLU A 86 9.25 -9.50 9.81
CA GLU A 86 10.06 -10.66 10.22
C GLU A 86 9.28 -11.97 10.00
N THR A 87 7.98 -11.98 10.34
CA THR A 87 7.10 -13.11 10.09
C THR A 87 6.98 -13.41 8.58
N LEU A 88 6.85 -12.37 7.73
CA LEU A 88 6.81 -12.52 6.27
C LEU A 88 8.14 -13.00 5.70
N ALA A 89 9.25 -12.45 6.18
CA ALA A 89 10.60 -12.85 5.79
C ALA A 89 10.83 -14.34 6.07
N PHE A 90 10.42 -14.80 7.25
CA PHE A 90 10.45 -16.21 7.61
C PHE A 90 9.63 -17.10 6.64
N PHE A 91 8.40 -16.71 6.28
CA PHE A 91 7.60 -17.50 5.35
C PHE A 91 8.16 -17.49 3.91
N LYS A 92 8.92 -16.47 3.55
CA LYS A 92 9.59 -16.40 2.24
C LYS A 92 10.77 -17.39 2.15
N GLN A 93 11.54 -17.54 3.23
CA GLN A 93 12.69 -18.45 3.34
C GLN A 93 12.65 -19.12 4.73
N PRO A 94 11.82 -20.17 4.89
CA PRO A 94 11.71 -20.83 6.18
C PRO A 94 13.02 -21.57 6.52
N GLU A 95 13.59 -21.25 7.67
CA GLU A 95 14.70 -21.99 8.23
C GLU A 95 14.18 -23.17 9.03
N PRO A 96 14.69 -24.40 8.82
CA PRO A 96 14.28 -25.54 9.60
C PRO A 96 14.74 -25.37 11.06
N PRO A 97 13.93 -25.81 12.06
CA PRO A 97 14.31 -25.69 13.46
C PRO A 97 15.56 -26.54 13.77
N GLU A 98 16.55 -25.94 14.41
CA GLU A 98 17.77 -26.63 14.82
C GLU A 98 17.60 -27.54 16.06
N GLY A 99 16.41 -27.51 16.71
CA GLY A 99 16.13 -28.33 17.89
C GLY A 99 14.73 -28.13 18.46
N PHE A 100 14.41 -28.89 19.52
CA PHE A 100 13.10 -28.88 20.16
C PHE A 100 12.67 -27.51 20.68
N LYS A 101 13.58 -26.72 21.22
CA LYS A 101 13.29 -25.35 21.70
C LYS A 101 12.87 -24.42 20.56
N ASP A 102 13.49 -24.56 19.41
CA ASP A 102 13.13 -23.74 18.23
C ASP A 102 11.84 -24.20 17.59
N ALA A 103 11.58 -25.52 17.58
CA ALA A 103 10.28 -26.06 17.18
C ALA A 103 9.13 -25.52 18.03
N VAL A 104 9.32 -25.36 19.35
CA VAL A 104 8.31 -24.76 20.24
C VAL A 104 8.09 -23.27 19.92
N LYS A 105 9.14 -22.52 19.62
CA LYS A 105 9.03 -21.10 19.19
C LYS A 105 8.28 -20.95 17.85
N MET A 106 8.25 -21.98 17.02
CA MET A 106 7.53 -21.98 15.74
C MET A 106 6.01 -22.22 15.89
N LEU A 107 5.50 -22.69 17.04
CA LEU A 107 4.08 -22.94 17.24
C LEU A 107 3.17 -21.73 16.95
N PRO A 108 3.50 -20.50 17.37
CA PRO A 108 2.72 -19.31 17.01
C PRO A 108 2.71 -19.04 15.49
N LEU A 109 3.84 -19.29 14.81
CA LEU A 109 3.96 -19.14 13.36
C LEU A 109 3.10 -20.18 12.61
N LEU A 110 3.08 -21.43 13.09
CA LEU A 110 2.21 -22.48 12.54
C LEU A 110 0.72 -22.12 12.70
N LYS A 111 0.34 -21.56 13.86
CA LYS A 111 -1.04 -21.06 14.07
C LYS A 111 -1.38 -19.95 13.07
N LYS A 112 -0.48 -19.00 12.83
CA LYS A 112 -0.65 -17.96 11.81
C LYS A 112 -0.74 -18.55 10.41
N ALA A 113 0.07 -19.55 10.07
CA ALA A 113 0.00 -20.25 8.79
C ALA A 113 -1.35 -20.93 8.56
N MET A 114 -1.92 -21.56 9.60
CA MET A 114 -3.26 -22.15 9.50
C MET A 114 -4.38 -21.12 9.32
N ALA A 115 -4.18 -19.89 9.77
CA ALA A 115 -5.11 -18.78 9.57
C ALA A 115 -5.09 -18.23 8.14
N MET A 116 -4.04 -18.48 7.37
CA MET A 116 -3.89 -17.96 6.01
C MET A 116 -4.94 -18.50 5.03
N LYS A 117 -5.40 -19.74 5.19
CA LYS A 117 -6.41 -20.32 4.30
C LYS A 117 -7.79 -19.75 4.62
N PRO A 118 -8.42 -18.95 3.73
CA PRO A 118 -9.75 -18.40 3.95
C PRO A 118 -10.80 -19.53 4.10
N LYS A 119 -11.96 -19.21 4.66
CA LYS A 119 -13.11 -20.12 4.74
C LYS A 119 -14.31 -19.51 4.02
N THR A 120 -15.06 -20.33 3.29
CA THR A 120 -16.31 -19.92 2.65
C THR A 120 -17.49 -20.11 3.61
N VAL A 121 -18.39 -19.11 3.64
CA VAL A 121 -19.65 -19.15 4.40
C VAL A 121 -20.84 -19.12 3.45
N GLY A 122 -21.97 -19.71 3.84
CA GLY A 122 -23.16 -19.81 2.98
C GLY A 122 -24.04 -18.56 2.97
N SER A 123 -23.90 -17.67 3.96
CA SER A 123 -24.63 -16.40 4.07
C SER A 123 -23.74 -15.35 4.72
N ALA A 124 -23.96 -14.08 4.39
CA ALA A 124 -23.11 -13.00 4.85
C ALA A 124 -23.87 -11.68 5.00
N PRO A 125 -23.48 -10.83 5.99
CA PRO A 125 -24.06 -9.51 6.17
C PRO A 125 -23.97 -8.61 4.92
N CYS A 126 -22.92 -8.72 4.12
CA CYS A 126 -22.76 -7.95 2.88
C CYS A 126 -23.79 -8.31 1.80
N GLN A 127 -24.67 -9.27 2.04
CA GLN A 127 -25.71 -9.71 1.11
C GLN A 127 -27.13 -9.60 1.69
N GLU A 128 -27.33 -8.80 2.74
CA GLU A 128 -28.67 -8.55 3.33
C GLU A 128 -29.58 -7.80 2.38
N VAL A 129 -29.02 -6.94 1.51
CA VAL A 129 -29.71 -6.25 0.42
C VAL A 129 -29.03 -6.63 -0.88
N VAL A 130 -29.82 -6.96 -1.90
CA VAL A 130 -29.32 -7.31 -3.24
C VAL A 130 -30.09 -6.49 -4.27
N LEU A 131 -29.39 -5.65 -5.01
CA LEU A 131 -29.93 -4.83 -6.10
C LEU A 131 -29.43 -5.38 -7.42
N THR A 132 -30.32 -5.60 -8.37
CA THR A 132 -30.02 -6.13 -9.72
C THR A 132 -30.81 -5.41 -10.79
N GLY A 133 -30.39 -5.49 -12.06
CA GLY A 133 -31.11 -4.89 -13.18
C GLY A 133 -31.30 -3.38 -13.00
N ASP A 134 -32.56 -2.91 -13.13
CA ASP A 134 -32.93 -1.48 -13.06
C ASP A 134 -32.78 -0.86 -11.67
N ASP A 135 -32.70 -1.67 -10.62
CA ASP A 135 -32.50 -1.20 -9.24
C ASP A 135 -31.06 -0.71 -8.98
N ILE A 136 -30.10 -1.08 -9.83
CA ILE A 136 -28.72 -0.64 -9.74
C ILE A 136 -28.64 0.84 -10.11
N ASP A 137 -28.16 1.64 -9.16
CA ASP A 137 -27.97 3.07 -9.36
C ASP A 137 -26.86 3.60 -8.45
N LEU A 138 -25.70 3.87 -9.05
CA LEU A 138 -24.53 4.40 -8.34
C LEU A 138 -24.77 5.79 -7.73
N ALA A 139 -25.72 6.56 -8.26
CA ALA A 139 -26.08 7.85 -7.67
C ALA A 139 -26.72 7.73 -6.28
N LYS A 140 -27.18 6.54 -5.87
CA LYS A 140 -27.67 6.26 -4.51
C LYS A 140 -26.54 6.11 -3.48
N LEU A 141 -25.29 5.87 -3.93
CA LEU A 141 -24.12 5.78 -3.07
C LEU A 141 -23.51 7.18 -2.91
N PRO A 142 -23.01 7.53 -1.70
CA PRO A 142 -22.38 8.82 -1.44
C PRO A 142 -20.93 8.87 -1.99
N ILE A 143 -20.81 8.71 -3.31
CA ILE A 143 -19.53 8.69 -4.00
C ILE A 143 -18.94 10.09 -4.04
N GLN A 144 -17.67 10.23 -3.73
CA GLN A 144 -17.01 11.51 -3.50
C GLN A 144 -16.52 12.15 -4.81
N GLY A 145 -16.71 13.49 -4.91
CA GLY A 145 -15.96 14.36 -5.83
C GLY A 145 -14.87 15.06 -5.02
N CYS A 146 -13.60 14.71 -5.25
CA CYS A 146 -12.50 15.08 -4.35
C CYS A 146 -11.95 16.46 -4.64
N TRP A 147 -11.71 16.81 -5.90
CA TRP A 147 -11.02 18.03 -6.27
C TRP A 147 -11.81 18.85 -7.31
N PRO A 148 -11.66 20.20 -7.32
CA PRO A 148 -12.29 21.02 -8.34
C PRO A 148 -11.89 20.60 -9.77
N GLY A 149 -12.85 20.52 -10.68
CA GLY A 149 -12.57 20.19 -12.09
C GLY A 149 -12.46 18.70 -12.40
N GLU A 150 -12.68 17.82 -11.44
CA GLU A 150 -12.83 16.39 -11.71
C GLU A 150 -14.12 16.13 -12.52
N PRO A 151 -14.08 15.24 -13.53
CA PRO A 151 -15.18 15.12 -14.50
C PRO A 151 -16.41 14.40 -13.92
N ALA A 152 -16.26 13.56 -12.90
CA ALA A 152 -17.31 12.75 -12.29
C ALA A 152 -16.93 12.29 -10.89
N PRO A 153 -17.88 11.81 -10.05
CA PRO A 153 -17.58 11.20 -8.77
C PRO A 153 -16.65 10.00 -8.92
N LEU A 154 -15.79 9.78 -7.91
CA LEU A 154 -14.74 8.76 -7.92
C LEU A 154 -14.90 7.81 -6.73
N ILE A 155 -15.05 6.52 -6.98
CA ILE A 155 -14.92 5.49 -5.95
C ILE A 155 -13.42 5.37 -5.67
N THR A 156 -12.98 5.89 -4.54
CA THR A 156 -11.56 6.08 -4.24
C THR A 156 -10.93 4.91 -3.50
N TRP A 157 -11.72 4.15 -2.73
CA TRP A 157 -11.23 3.06 -1.89
C TRP A 157 -11.91 1.70 -2.14
N PRO A 158 -12.11 1.27 -3.39
CA PRO A 158 -12.63 -0.05 -3.65
C PRO A 158 -11.51 -1.09 -3.58
N LEU A 159 -11.71 -2.14 -2.80
CA LEU A 159 -10.93 -3.37 -2.89
C LEU A 159 -11.43 -4.16 -4.09
N VAL A 160 -10.72 -4.10 -5.19
CA VAL A 160 -11.09 -4.84 -6.40
C VAL A 160 -10.58 -6.26 -6.30
N VAL A 161 -11.51 -7.20 -6.29
CA VAL A 161 -11.26 -8.64 -6.24
C VAL A 161 -11.35 -9.19 -7.64
N THR A 162 -10.28 -9.86 -8.07
CA THR A 162 -10.20 -10.56 -9.35
C THR A 162 -9.64 -11.96 -9.16
N LYS A 163 -9.91 -12.85 -10.12
CA LYS A 163 -9.33 -14.17 -10.16
C LYS A 163 -8.85 -14.45 -11.59
N GLY A 164 -7.54 -14.58 -11.76
CA GLY A 164 -6.94 -14.85 -13.06
C GLY A 164 -7.27 -16.26 -13.59
N PRO A 165 -7.02 -16.51 -14.88
CA PRO A 165 -7.18 -17.82 -15.45
C PRO A 165 -6.23 -18.82 -14.79
N THR A 166 -6.68 -20.08 -14.64
CA THR A 166 -5.85 -21.19 -14.17
C THR A 166 -4.83 -21.61 -15.24
N ALA A 167 -3.83 -22.42 -14.89
CA ALA A 167 -2.86 -22.97 -15.85
C ALA A 167 -3.53 -23.78 -16.98
N VAL A 168 -4.66 -24.41 -16.69
CA VAL A 168 -5.47 -25.18 -17.66
C VAL A 168 -6.08 -24.26 -18.72
N ASP A 169 -6.45 -23.03 -18.32
CA ASP A 169 -7.05 -22.03 -19.22
C ASP A 169 -6.02 -21.34 -20.11
N SER A 170 -4.73 -21.41 -19.79
CA SER A 170 -3.65 -20.64 -20.42
C SER A 170 -2.80 -21.47 -21.41
N GLY A 171 -3.42 -22.29 -22.23
CA GLY A 171 -2.73 -23.19 -23.17
C GLY A 171 -1.77 -22.57 -24.19
N SER A 172 -1.55 -21.25 -24.18
CA SER A 172 -0.57 -20.55 -25.02
C SER A 172 -0.24 -19.15 -24.49
N TRP A 173 1.04 -18.77 -24.59
CA TRP A 173 1.56 -17.47 -24.17
C TRP A 173 1.84 -16.57 -25.37
N MET A 174 1.52 -15.29 -25.25
CA MET A 174 1.91 -14.30 -26.25
C MET A 174 3.21 -13.59 -25.84
N VAL A 175 4.18 -13.58 -26.74
CA VAL A 175 5.37 -12.74 -26.66
C VAL A 175 5.38 -11.89 -27.93
N ASN A 176 5.41 -10.55 -27.79
CA ASN A 176 5.45 -9.59 -28.89
C ASN A 176 4.31 -9.74 -29.94
N GLY A 177 3.09 -10.08 -29.50
CA GLY A 177 1.93 -10.18 -30.40
C GLY A 177 1.82 -11.50 -31.19
N GLU A 178 2.74 -12.44 -31.03
CA GLU A 178 2.70 -13.75 -31.66
C GLU A 178 2.51 -14.88 -30.64
N VAL A 179 1.70 -15.88 -31.00
CA VAL A 179 1.45 -17.06 -30.17
C VAL A 179 2.62 -18.04 -30.32
N ASN A 180 3.48 -18.12 -29.33
CA ASN A 180 4.60 -19.04 -29.31
C ASN A 180 4.24 -20.32 -28.53
N LYS A 181 4.11 -21.45 -29.23
CA LYS A 181 3.72 -22.76 -28.67
C LYS A 181 4.86 -23.52 -27.98
N LYS A 182 6.10 -23.02 -28.04
CA LYS A 182 7.27 -23.70 -27.47
C LYS A 182 8.39 -22.70 -27.18
N SER A 183 8.48 -22.21 -25.97
CA SER A 183 9.77 -21.81 -25.39
C SER A 183 9.67 -21.66 -23.87
N PRO A 184 10.53 -22.27 -23.07
CA PRO A 184 10.62 -22.00 -21.64
C PRO A 184 11.44 -20.72 -21.46
N SER A 185 10.79 -19.58 -21.35
CA SER A 185 11.50 -18.37 -20.95
C SER A 185 11.44 -18.18 -19.44
N THR A 186 12.59 -18.02 -18.87
CA THR A 186 12.92 -17.95 -17.44
C THR A 186 12.45 -16.69 -16.71
N ILE A 187 11.47 -15.94 -17.20
CA ILE A 187 11.07 -14.64 -16.63
C ILE A 187 9.60 -14.57 -16.19
N HIS A 188 8.77 -15.56 -16.55
CA HIS A 188 7.38 -15.58 -16.09
C HIS A 188 7.12 -16.86 -15.30
N GLN A 189 6.83 -16.71 -14.01
CA GLN A 189 6.29 -17.82 -13.24
C GLN A 189 5.05 -18.36 -13.93
N PRO A 190 4.92 -19.70 -14.09
CA PRO A 190 3.71 -20.30 -14.62
C PRO A 190 2.52 -19.92 -13.72
N PRO A 191 1.29 -19.82 -14.27
CA PRO A 191 0.11 -19.67 -13.43
C PRO A 191 0.13 -20.78 -12.39
N SER A 192 -0.04 -20.40 -11.12
CA SER A 192 -0.09 -21.40 -10.05
C SER A 192 -1.34 -22.25 -10.26
N ASP A 193 -1.23 -23.57 -10.25
CA ASP A 193 -2.36 -24.51 -10.20
C ASP A 193 -3.17 -24.40 -8.88
N LYS A 194 -2.91 -23.35 -8.10
CA LYS A 194 -3.53 -23.11 -6.82
C LYS A 194 -4.97 -22.66 -7.03
N GLU A 195 -5.90 -23.32 -6.36
CA GLU A 195 -7.32 -22.91 -6.25
C GLU A 195 -7.50 -21.44 -5.84
N ASP A 196 -6.45 -20.78 -5.35
CA ASP A 196 -6.45 -19.49 -4.67
C ASP A 196 -5.69 -18.41 -5.47
N ASN A 197 -5.96 -18.32 -6.78
CA ASN A 197 -5.37 -17.30 -7.67
C ASN A 197 -6.15 -15.96 -7.60
N TYR A 198 -6.54 -15.58 -6.38
CA TYR A 198 -7.17 -14.29 -6.14
C TYR A 198 -6.10 -13.17 -6.09
N ASN A 199 -6.48 -12.01 -6.61
CA ASN A 199 -5.76 -10.76 -6.44
C ASN A 199 -6.71 -9.71 -5.86
N LEU A 200 -6.30 -9.06 -4.82
CA LEU A 200 -6.95 -7.89 -4.26
C LEU A 200 -6.04 -6.67 -4.45
N GLY A 201 -6.64 -5.58 -4.91
CA GLY A 201 -5.91 -4.32 -5.01
C GLY A 201 -6.87 -3.15 -4.93
N ILE A 202 -6.37 -2.00 -4.53
CA ILE A 202 -7.14 -0.76 -4.55
C ILE A 202 -6.92 -0.10 -5.91
N TYR A 203 -8.01 0.05 -6.66
CA TYR A 203 -8.01 0.69 -7.98
C TYR A 203 -9.20 1.63 -8.06
N ARG A 204 -8.95 2.93 -8.12
CA ARG A 204 -10.02 3.93 -8.22
C ARG A 204 -10.90 3.71 -9.45
N MET A 205 -12.17 4.09 -9.33
CA MET A 205 -13.16 3.84 -10.36
C MET A 205 -13.98 5.10 -10.61
N GLN A 206 -13.85 5.70 -11.81
CA GLN A 206 -14.66 6.83 -12.23
C GLN A 206 -16.07 6.39 -12.59
N VAL A 207 -17.09 7.04 -12.02
CA VAL A 207 -18.49 6.77 -12.38
C VAL A 207 -18.78 7.36 -13.77
N THR A 208 -19.31 6.53 -14.67
CA THR A 208 -19.65 6.93 -16.05
C THR A 208 -21.13 6.78 -16.36
N GLY A 209 -21.88 6.10 -15.52
CA GLY A 209 -23.29 5.87 -15.72
C GLY A 209 -23.97 5.31 -14.48
N LYS A 210 -25.23 4.93 -14.63
CA LYS A 210 -26.06 4.41 -13.55
C LYS A 210 -25.48 3.12 -12.94
N ASN A 211 -24.89 2.26 -13.78
CA ASN A 211 -24.29 0.98 -13.41
C ASN A 211 -22.92 0.75 -14.05
N THR A 212 -22.23 1.80 -14.49
CA THR A 212 -20.92 1.69 -15.17
C THR A 212 -19.90 2.59 -14.54
N THR A 213 -18.66 2.10 -14.51
CA THR A 213 -17.46 2.85 -14.10
C THR A 213 -16.30 2.52 -15.02
N LEU A 214 -15.22 3.31 -14.97
CA LEU A 214 -13.93 2.97 -15.56
C LEU A 214 -13.03 2.36 -14.50
N MET A 215 -12.40 1.25 -14.83
CA MET A 215 -11.47 0.56 -13.94
C MET A 215 -10.04 1.00 -14.20
N ARG A 216 -9.45 1.85 -13.34
CA ARG A 216 -8.08 2.34 -13.54
C ARG A 216 -7.04 1.25 -13.28
N TRP A 217 -6.82 0.43 -14.27
CA TRP A 217 -5.81 -0.63 -14.24
C TRP A 217 -4.56 -0.25 -15.02
N LEU A 218 -3.53 0.13 -14.31
CA LEU A 218 -2.21 0.36 -14.89
C LEU A 218 -1.59 -0.98 -15.31
N LYS A 219 -0.98 -1.03 -16.49
CA LYS A 219 -0.52 -2.26 -17.16
C LYS A 219 0.34 -3.19 -16.29
N HIS A 220 1.11 -2.63 -15.36
CA HIS A 220 2.00 -3.39 -14.47
C HIS A 220 1.33 -3.90 -13.18
N ARG A 221 0.08 -3.52 -12.90
CA ARG A 221 -0.64 -3.93 -11.69
C ARG A 221 -1.30 -5.30 -11.86
N GLY A 222 -1.49 -6.02 -10.72
CA GLY A 222 -2.03 -7.39 -10.70
C GLY A 222 -3.37 -7.54 -11.41
N GLY A 223 -4.34 -6.66 -11.16
CA GLY A 223 -5.65 -6.68 -11.84
C GLY A 223 -5.54 -6.55 -13.36
N ALA A 224 -4.73 -5.59 -13.85
CA ALA A 224 -4.49 -5.41 -15.28
C ALA A 224 -3.84 -6.64 -15.93
N GLN A 225 -2.87 -7.25 -15.25
CA GLN A 225 -2.20 -8.45 -15.75
C GLN A 225 -3.15 -9.66 -15.80
N GLN A 226 -4.03 -9.81 -14.80
CA GLN A 226 -5.05 -10.86 -14.81
C GLN A 226 -6.09 -10.63 -15.92
N HIS A 227 -6.54 -9.37 -16.11
CA HIS A 227 -7.45 -8.99 -17.19
C HIS A 227 -6.87 -9.31 -18.58
N ALA A 228 -5.61 -8.93 -18.83
CA ALA A 228 -4.94 -9.22 -20.09
C ALA A 228 -4.79 -10.74 -20.34
N ARG A 229 -4.41 -11.51 -19.32
CA ARG A 229 -4.32 -12.98 -19.41
C ARG A 229 -5.69 -13.63 -19.63
N TRP A 230 -6.73 -13.13 -18.98
CA TRP A 230 -8.10 -13.60 -19.16
C TRP A 230 -8.58 -13.37 -20.59
N GLY A 231 -8.43 -12.15 -21.12
CA GLY A 231 -8.80 -11.82 -22.48
C GLY A 231 -8.12 -12.70 -23.52
N ALA A 232 -6.83 -13.01 -23.33
CA ALA A 232 -6.09 -13.93 -24.19
C ALA A 232 -6.61 -15.37 -24.12
N ALA A 233 -7.07 -15.83 -22.94
CA ALA A 233 -7.50 -17.20 -22.70
C ALA A 233 -8.99 -17.45 -23.03
N LYS A 234 -9.88 -16.55 -22.58
CA LYS A 234 -11.34 -16.76 -22.57
C LYS A 234 -12.08 -15.96 -23.63
N ARG A 235 -11.59 -14.78 -24.02
CA ARG A 235 -12.25 -13.86 -24.98
C ARG A 235 -13.67 -13.47 -24.57
N GLU A 236 -13.92 -13.35 -23.27
CA GLU A 236 -15.18 -12.93 -22.65
C GLU A 236 -14.92 -11.88 -21.59
N PRO A 237 -15.90 -11.05 -21.20
CA PRO A 237 -15.73 -10.04 -20.16
C PRO A 237 -15.17 -10.62 -18.86
N PHE A 238 -14.27 -9.89 -18.22
CA PHE A 238 -13.54 -10.37 -17.06
C PHE A 238 -14.32 -10.11 -15.76
N PRO A 239 -14.66 -11.16 -14.98
CA PRO A 239 -15.40 -10.97 -13.74
C PRO A 239 -14.54 -10.24 -12.70
N ALA A 240 -15.12 -9.22 -12.08
CA ALA A 240 -14.51 -8.45 -11.00
C ALA A 240 -15.55 -8.05 -9.96
N ALA A 241 -15.13 -7.91 -8.72
CA ALA A 241 -15.95 -7.33 -7.65
C ALA A 241 -15.21 -6.16 -7.00
N ALA A 242 -15.90 -5.05 -6.77
CA ALA A 242 -15.37 -3.93 -6.01
C ALA A 242 -16.00 -3.92 -4.62
N VAL A 243 -15.19 -4.12 -3.59
CA VAL A 243 -15.61 -4.23 -2.18
C VAL A 243 -15.30 -2.92 -1.47
N ILE A 244 -16.30 -2.33 -0.82
CA ILE A 244 -16.16 -1.10 -0.05
C ILE A 244 -16.43 -1.43 1.42
N GLY A 245 -15.51 -1.04 2.30
CA GLY A 245 -15.67 -1.24 3.74
C GLY A 245 -15.48 -2.69 4.19
N ALA A 246 -14.41 -3.34 3.80
CA ALA A 246 -13.97 -4.62 4.37
C ALA A 246 -13.39 -4.43 5.79
N ASP A 247 -13.04 -5.52 6.46
CA ASP A 247 -12.29 -5.45 7.71
C ASP A 247 -10.90 -4.80 7.50
N PRO A 248 -10.34 -4.13 8.51
CA PRO A 248 -9.13 -3.33 8.32
C PRO A 248 -7.91 -4.15 7.90
N ALA A 249 -7.76 -5.39 8.35
CA ALA A 249 -6.63 -6.24 7.95
C ALA A 249 -6.72 -6.64 6.46
N THR A 250 -7.93 -6.85 5.94
CA THR A 250 -8.14 -7.12 4.50
C THR A 250 -7.87 -5.87 3.67
N ILE A 251 -8.24 -4.68 4.15
CA ILE A 251 -7.89 -3.41 3.48
C ILE A 251 -6.36 -3.24 3.43
N LEU A 252 -5.67 -3.44 4.55
CA LEU A 252 -4.21 -3.33 4.61
C LEU A 252 -3.50 -4.38 3.75
N ALA A 253 -4.05 -5.61 3.69
CA ALA A 253 -3.50 -6.65 2.83
C ALA A 253 -3.55 -6.25 1.34
N ALA A 254 -4.62 -5.58 0.90
CA ALA A 254 -4.79 -5.17 -0.50
C ALA A 254 -3.85 -4.02 -0.94
N VAL A 255 -3.27 -3.26 0.00
CA VAL A 255 -2.29 -2.20 -0.30
C VAL A 255 -0.85 -2.64 -0.05
N THR A 256 -0.65 -3.79 0.60
CA THR A 256 0.67 -4.32 0.90
C THR A 256 1.21 -5.10 -0.31
N PRO A 257 2.37 -4.76 -0.87
CA PRO A 257 2.99 -5.58 -1.91
C PRO A 257 3.43 -6.94 -1.32
N VAL A 258 2.60 -7.94 -1.51
CA VAL A 258 2.92 -9.32 -1.12
C VAL A 258 3.63 -10.06 -2.27
N PRO A 259 4.45 -11.08 -1.99
CA PRO A 259 5.01 -11.93 -3.04
C PRO A 259 3.91 -12.58 -3.89
N ASP A 260 4.13 -12.74 -5.20
CA ASP A 260 3.15 -13.34 -6.14
C ASP A 260 2.72 -14.78 -5.75
N THR A 261 3.43 -15.41 -4.81
CA THR A 261 3.10 -16.74 -4.26
C THR A 261 2.07 -16.73 -3.14
N LEU A 262 1.69 -15.54 -2.66
CA LEU A 262 0.77 -15.32 -1.54
C LEU A 262 -0.38 -14.42 -2.01
N SER A 263 -1.63 -14.86 -1.85
CA SER A 263 -2.77 -13.98 -2.11
C SER A 263 -2.99 -13.02 -0.94
N GLU A 264 -3.59 -11.85 -1.24
CA GLU A 264 -3.91 -10.85 -0.22
C GLU A 264 -4.91 -11.41 0.82
N TYR A 265 -5.80 -12.35 0.44
CA TYR A 265 -6.64 -13.06 1.41
C TYR A 265 -5.83 -13.90 2.39
N GLN A 266 -4.81 -14.60 1.90
CA GLN A 266 -3.90 -15.36 2.75
C GLN A 266 -3.13 -14.44 3.68
N PHE A 267 -2.65 -13.32 3.14
CA PHE A 267 -1.94 -12.32 3.95
C PHE A 267 -2.85 -11.64 4.98
N SER A 268 -4.09 -11.33 4.63
CA SER A 268 -5.08 -10.83 5.60
C SER A 268 -5.29 -11.83 6.76
N GLY A 269 -5.39 -13.12 6.46
CA GLY A 269 -5.48 -14.17 7.49
C GLY A 269 -4.24 -14.20 8.39
N LEU A 270 -3.04 -14.01 7.82
CA LEU A 270 -1.78 -13.89 8.57
C LEU A 270 -1.79 -12.68 9.52
N LEU A 271 -2.21 -11.50 9.02
CA LEU A 271 -2.29 -10.26 9.80
C LEU A 271 -3.28 -10.40 10.96
N ARG A 272 -4.44 -11.00 10.70
CA ARG A 272 -5.50 -11.21 11.69
C ARG A 272 -5.17 -12.32 12.69
N GLY A 273 -4.36 -13.31 12.31
CA GLY A 273 -4.20 -14.55 13.06
C GLY A 273 -5.46 -15.43 13.06
N GLU A 274 -6.43 -15.13 12.20
CA GLU A 274 -7.72 -15.82 12.02
C GLU A 274 -8.11 -15.88 10.55
N LYS A 275 -8.87 -16.92 10.17
CA LYS A 275 -9.30 -17.13 8.78
C LYS A 275 -10.24 -16.02 8.32
N VAL A 276 -9.98 -15.48 7.12
CA VAL A 276 -10.92 -14.58 6.45
C VAL A 276 -12.16 -15.36 6.02
N GLU A 277 -13.35 -14.83 6.32
CA GLU A 277 -14.62 -15.38 5.85
C GLU A 277 -14.95 -14.79 4.49
N LEU A 278 -15.18 -15.66 3.51
CA LEU A 278 -15.58 -15.29 2.16
C LEU A 278 -16.98 -15.84 1.85
N VAL A 279 -17.75 -15.11 1.05
CA VAL A 279 -19.05 -15.53 0.53
C VAL A 279 -19.03 -15.49 -1.00
N ASP A 280 -19.74 -16.41 -1.64
CA ASP A 280 -19.90 -16.42 -3.09
C ASP A 280 -20.70 -15.20 -3.55
N CYS A 281 -20.24 -14.51 -4.59
CA CYS A 281 -20.96 -13.43 -5.26
C CYS A 281 -22.28 -13.96 -5.84
N LYS A 282 -23.24 -13.05 -6.09
CA LYS A 282 -24.57 -13.40 -6.61
C LYS A 282 -24.59 -13.57 -8.13
N THR A 283 -23.80 -12.78 -8.87
CA THR A 283 -23.89 -12.69 -10.31
C THR A 283 -22.60 -13.07 -11.04
N ILE A 284 -21.49 -13.25 -10.30
CA ILE A 284 -20.18 -13.56 -10.88
C ILE A 284 -19.49 -14.70 -10.11
N PRO A 285 -18.58 -15.47 -10.73
CA PRO A 285 -17.93 -16.62 -10.11
C PRO A 285 -16.74 -16.21 -9.21
N LEU A 286 -16.96 -15.26 -8.31
CA LEU A 286 -15.95 -14.79 -7.36
C LEU A 286 -16.44 -14.90 -5.92
N LYS A 287 -15.50 -14.83 -4.99
CA LYS A 287 -15.79 -14.76 -3.54
C LYS A 287 -15.24 -13.45 -2.98
N VAL A 288 -16.02 -12.84 -2.09
CA VAL A 288 -15.73 -11.54 -1.49
C VAL A 288 -15.76 -11.64 0.04
N PRO A 289 -15.13 -10.71 0.78
CA PRO A 289 -15.21 -10.68 2.24
C PRO A 289 -16.65 -10.62 2.74
N ALA A 290 -17.04 -11.60 3.54
CA ALA A 290 -18.40 -11.76 4.03
C ALA A 290 -18.87 -10.57 4.89
N GLN A 291 -17.94 -9.89 5.55
CA GLN A 291 -18.20 -8.79 6.48
C GLN A 291 -18.12 -7.40 5.82
N ALA A 292 -17.98 -7.31 4.49
CA ALA A 292 -17.97 -6.05 3.76
C ALA A 292 -19.25 -5.22 3.99
N GLU A 293 -19.16 -3.92 3.79
CA GLU A 293 -20.32 -3.03 3.86
C GLU A 293 -21.09 -3.03 2.54
N ILE A 294 -20.38 -2.90 1.40
CA ILE A 294 -20.96 -2.85 0.04
C ILE A 294 -20.06 -3.64 -0.91
N VAL A 295 -20.67 -4.34 -1.86
CA VAL A 295 -19.99 -5.05 -2.95
C VAL A 295 -20.66 -4.71 -4.27
N LEU A 296 -19.87 -4.26 -5.24
CA LEU A 296 -20.26 -4.06 -6.63
C LEU A 296 -19.78 -5.25 -7.43
N GLU A 297 -20.67 -6.10 -7.91
CA GLU A 297 -20.34 -7.28 -8.72
C GLU A 297 -20.54 -6.98 -10.20
N GLY A 298 -19.65 -7.47 -11.07
CA GLY A 298 -19.82 -7.21 -12.50
C GLY A 298 -18.68 -7.74 -13.36
N TYR A 299 -18.59 -7.19 -14.55
CA TYR A 299 -17.64 -7.60 -15.55
C TYR A 299 -16.89 -6.41 -16.15
N VAL A 300 -15.58 -6.54 -16.31
CA VAL A 300 -14.73 -5.58 -17.01
C VAL A 300 -14.66 -5.97 -18.49
N SER A 301 -14.99 -5.04 -19.36
CA SER A 301 -14.96 -5.24 -20.81
C SER A 301 -13.52 -5.48 -21.31
N LEU A 302 -13.39 -6.27 -22.37
CA LEU A 302 -12.12 -6.43 -23.10
C LEU A 302 -11.97 -5.39 -24.21
N ASP A 303 -13.08 -4.84 -24.72
CA ASP A 303 -13.13 -4.05 -25.95
C ASP A 303 -13.64 -2.61 -25.72
N GLU A 304 -14.41 -2.38 -24.65
CA GLU A 304 -14.96 -1.06 -24.33
C GLU A 304 -14.05 -0.31 -23.36
N TYR A 305 -13.64 0.89 -23.76
CA TYR A 305 -12.78 1.80 -23.00
C TYR A 305 -13.39 3.20 -22.96
N GLY A 306 -13.10 3.94 -21.92
CA GLY A 306 -13.51 5.33 -21.78
C GLY A 306 -12.40 6.20 -21.23
N ASP A 307 -12.55 7.52 -21.40
CA ASP A 307 -11.60 8.51 -20.93
C ASP A 307 -11.77 8.73 -19.41
N GLU A 308 -10.72 8.44 -18.63
CA GLU A 308 -10.65 8.63 -17.18
C GLU A 308 -9.82 9.86 -16.85
N GLY A 309 -10.38 10.69 -15.99
CA GLY A 309 -9.71 11.88 -15.48
C GLY A 309 -10.03 13.17 -16.25
N PRO A 310 -9.35 14.28 -15.90
CA PRO A 310 -8.28 14.33 -14.91
C PRO A 310 -8.77 14.22 -13.47
N TYR A 311 -7.96 13.59 -12.60
CA TYR A 311 -8.21 13.49 -11.16
C TYR A 311 -6.98 13.94 -10.37
N GLY A 312 -7.20 14.51 -9.18
CA GLY A 312 -6.12 14.77 -8.23
C GLY A 312 -5.42 13.47 -7.83
N ASP A 313 -4.09 13.48 -7.78
CA ASP A 313 -3.30 12.29 -7.50
C ASP A 313 -2.21 12.56 -6.43
N HIS A 314 -1.61 11.50 -5.89
CA HIS A 314 -0.65 11.52 -4.77
C HIS A 314 0.61 12.37 -5.02
N THR A 315 0.83 12.82 -6.24
CA THR A 315 1.88 13.78 -6.57
C THR A 315 1.51 15.24 -6.26
N GLY A 316 0.24 15.50 -5.93
CA GLY A 316 -0.30 16.84 -5.76
C GLY A 316 -0.66 17.54 -7.07
N TYR A 317 -0.70 16.80 -8.17
CA TYR A 317 -1.08 17.27 -9.50
C TYR A 317 -2.24 16.43 -10.05
N TYR A 318 -2.99 16.99 -10.99
CA TYR A 318 -3.97 16.21 -11.74
C TYR A 318 -3.24 15.30 -12.73
N ASN A 319 -3.70 14.03 -12.84
CA ASN A 319 -3.19 13.14 -13.88
C ASN A 319 -3.73 13.54 -15.26
N SER A 320 -3.06 13.06 -16.30
CA SER A 320 -3.56 13.18 -17.67
C SER A 320 -4.79 12.31 -17.89
N VAL A 321 -5.63 12.69 -18.85
CA VAL A 321 -6.74 11.84 -19.31
C VAL A 321 -6.16 10.61 -20.00
N GLU A 322 -6.63 9.42 -19.61
CA GLU A 322 -6.19 8.14 -20.16
C GLU A 322 -7.37 7.20 -20.35
N GLN A 323 -7.25 6.24 -21.26
CA GLN A 323 -8.31 5.27 -21.51
C GLN A 323 -8.18 4.04 -20.62
N PHE A 324 -9.29 3.70 -19.94
CA PHE A 324 -9.40 2.50 -19.12
C PHE A 324 -10.66 1.70 -19.47
N PRO A 325 -10.65 0.37 -19.23
CA PRO A 325 -11.76 -0.49 -19.56
C PRO A 325 -13.01 -0.17 -18.73
N VAL A 326 -14.16 -0.34 -19.35
CA VAL A 326 -15.46 -0.17 -18.71
C VAL A 326 -15.74 -1.38 -17.81
N PHE A 327 -16.16 -1.10 -16.57
CA PHE A 327 -16.70 -2.08 -15.63
C PHE A 327 -18.20 -1.91 -15.55
N THR A 328 -18.97 -2.93 -15.95
CA THR A 328 -20.43 -2.96 -15.91
C THR A 328 -20.89 -3.77 -14.70
N ILE A 329 -21.64 -3.12 -13.82
CA ILE A 329 -22.16 -3.68 -12.57
C ILE A 329 -23.44 -4.46 -12.86
N THR A 330 -23.47 -5.71 -12.41
CA THR A 330 -24.61 -6.65 -12.56
C THR A 330 -25.38 -6.86 -11.26
N ALA A 331 -24.75 -6.57 -10.11
CA ALA A 331 -25.40 -6.52 -8.81
C ALA A 331 -24.67 -5.56 -7.86
N ILE A 332 -25.43 -4.92 -6.98
CA ILE A 332 -24.92 -4.27 -5.77
C ILE A 332 -25.47 -5.06 -4.59
N THR A 333 -24.58 -5.66 -3.79
CA THR A 333 -24.96 -6.29 -2.53
C THR A 333 -24.42 -5.48 -1.37
N MET A 334 -25.20 -5.39 -0.28
CA MET A 334 -24.79 -4.57 0.86
C MET A 334 -25.49 -4.99 2.16
N ARG A 335 -24.98 -4.51 3.28
CA ARG A 335 -25.68 -4.54 4.57
C ARG A 335 -26.95 -3.68 4.52
N LYS A 336 -27.91 -3.93 5.42
CA LYS A 336 -29.16 -3.11 5.51
C LYS A 336 -28.90 -1.63 5.78
N ASN A 337 -27.91 -1.32 6.61
CA ASN A 337 -27.51 0.04 6.94
C ASN A 337 -25.99 0.17 6.68
N PRO A 338 -25.56 0.24 5.41
CA PRO A 338 -24.14 0.22 5.07
C PRO A 338 -23.44 1.52 5.43
N ILE A 339 -22.13 1.42 5.70
CA ILE A 339 -21.24 2.56 5.88
C ILE A 339 -20.36 2.65 4.62
N TYR A 340 -20.35 3.80 3.99
CA TYR A 340 -19.50 4.05 2.83
C TYR A 340 -18.10 4.50 3.29
N LEU A 341 -17.08 3.70 3.02
CA LEU A 341 -15.69 4.04 3.28
C LEU A 341 -15.11 4.74 2.06
N THR A 342 -14.52 5.91 2.24
CA THR A 342 -13.84 6.66 1.19
C THR A 342 -12.58 7.34 1.71
N THR A 343 -11.74 7.80 0.79
CA THR A 343 -10.56 8.62 1.02
C THR A 343 -10.36 9.57 -0.15
N TYR A 344 -9.30 10.35 -0.12
CA TYR A 344 -8.83 11.13 -1.25
C TYR A 344 -7.33 10.91 -1.45
N THR A 345 -6.83 11.27 -2.62
CA THR A 345 -5.40 11.36 -2.91
C THR A 345 -5.03 12.79 -3.26
N GLY A 346 -3.86 13.23 -2.81
CA GLY A 346 -3.39 14.59 -3.06
C GLY A 346 -1.91 14.75 -2.69
N LYS A 347 -1.47 16.01 -2.59
CA LYS A 347 -0.13 16.27 -2.06
C LYS A 347 -0.03 15.72 -0.64
N PRO A 348 0.99 14.92 -0.30
CA PRO A 348 1.18 14.43 1.06
C PRO A 348 1.26 15.56 2.12
N PRO A 349 0.72 15.34 3.34
CA PRO A 349 0.18 14.06 3.81
C PRO A 349 -1.24 13.78 3.31
N ASP A 350 -1.47 12.55 2.88
CA ASP A 350 -2.78 11.96 2.60
C ASP A 350 -2.82 10.53 3.19
N GLU A 351 -3.98 9.88 3.26
CA GLU A 351 -4.05 8.52 3.84
C GLU A 351 -3.15 7.51 3.12
N PRO A 352 -3.03 7.49 1.78
CA PRO A 352 -2.07 6.64 1.08
C PRO A 352 -0.62 6.83 1.53
N SER A 353 -0.19 8.06 1.80
CA SER A 353 1.18 8.32 2.27
C SER A 353 1.41 7.82 3.70
N VAL A 354 0.42 7.96 4.60
CA VAL A 354 0.46 7.40 5.96
C VAL A 354 0.50 5.87 5.93
N LEU A 355 -0.30 5.26 5.06
CA LEU A 355 -0.24 3.81 4.83
C LEU A 355 1.15 3.39 4.33
N GLY A 356 1.72 4.15 3.39
CA GLY A 356 3.07 3.92 2.88
C GLY A 356 4.12 3.94 3.99
N GLU A 357 4.06 4.92 4.89
CA GLU A 357 4.95 5.03 6.05
C GLU A 357 4.82 3.82 6.99
N ALA A 358 3.60 3.44 7.38
CA ALA A 358 3.37 2.30 8.25
C ALA A 358 3.81 0.96 7.60
N LEU A 359 3.50 0.77 6.33
CA LEU A 359 3.86 -0.43 5.59
C LEU A 359 5.37 -0.52 5.31
N ASN A 360 6.07 0.61 5.24
CA ASN A 360 7.52 0.64 5.11
C ASN A 360 8.20 -0.18 6.22
N GLU A 361 7.73 -0.06 7.46
CA GLU A 361 8.26 -0.84 8.59
C GLU A 361 8.14 -2.36 8.37
N ILE A 362 7.11 -2.82 7.67
CA ILE A 362 6.91 -4.24 7.34
C ILE A 362 7.92 -4.72 6.28
N PHE A 363 8.39 -3.82 5.40
CA PHE A 363 9.34 -4.20 4.34
C PHE A 363 10.80 -4.20 4.77
N ILE A 364 11.16 -3.48 5.83
CA ILE A 364 12.54 -3.38 6.30
C ILE A 364 13.16 -4.76 6.57
N PRO A 365 12.54 -5.70 7.30
CA PRO A 365 13.10 -7.04 7.52
C PRO A 365 13.31 -7.84 6.24
N LEU A 366 12.42 -7.70 5.24
CA LEU A 366 12.57 -8.35 3.94
C LEU A 366 13.75 -7.79 3.15
N LEU A 367 13.98 -6.49 3.25
CA LEU A 367 15.13 -5.81 2.64
C LEU A 367 16.42 -6.22 3.31
N GLN A 368 16.44 -6.26 4.65
CA GLN A 368 17.60 -6.67 5.46
C GLN A 368 17.97 -8.14 5.23
N GLN A 369 17.02 -9.02 4.97
CA GLN A 369 17.30 -10.41 4.60
C GLN A 369 18.13 -10.50 3.31
N GLN A 370 17.89 -9.61 2.35
CA GLN A 370 18.64 -9.56 1.09
C GLN A 370 19.91 -8.71 1.19
N PHE A 371 19.91 -7.67 2.01
CA PHE A 371 21.00 -6.71 2.21
C PHE A 371 21.24 -6.51 3.72
N PRO A 372 21.96 -7.45 4.36
CA PRO A 372 22.14 -7.45 5.83
C PRO A 372 22.93 -6.25 6.35
N GLU A 373 23.64 -5.53 5.46
CA GLU A 373 24.31 -4.28 5.77
C GLU A 373 23.37 -3.11 6.03
N ILE A 374 22.10 -3.17 5.58
CA ILE A 374 21.11 -2.13 5.81
C ILE A 374 20.62 -2.22 7.26
N VAL A 375 20.78 -1.11 8.00
CA VAL A 375 20.33 -0.98 9.39
C VAL A 375 18.90 -0.48 9.45
N ASP A 376 18.59 0.54 8.65
CA ASP A 376 17.25 1.10 8.56
C ASP A 376 16.96 1.66 7.16
N PHE A 377 15.67 1.82 6.86
CA PHE A 377 15.19 2.25 5.55
C PHE A 377 13.92 3.07 5.73
N TYR A 378 13.88 4.25 5.11
CA TYR A 378 12.77 5.16 5.25
C TYR A 378 12.31 5.74 3.90
N LEU A 379 11.01 5.71 3.68
CA LEU A 379 10.34 6.35 2.56
C LEU A 379 9.56 7.56 3.12
N PRO A 380 10.09 8.77 3.06
CA PRO A 380 9.41 9.94 3.59
C PRO A 380 8.10 10.20 2.84
N PRO A 381 7.00 10.54 3.54
CA PRO A 381 5.71 10.87 2.90
C PRO A 381 5.84 11.94 1.82
N GLU A 382 6.69 12.95 2.04
CA GLU A 382 6.97 14.04 1.11
C GLU A 382 7.61 13.56 -0.20
N GLY A 383 8.19 12.36 -0.19
CA GLY A 383 8.70 11.68 -1.37
C GLY A 383 7.61 11.06 -2.25
N CYS A 384 6.34 11.33 -1.99
CA CYS A 384 5.20 10.85 -2.77
C CYS A 384 5.28 9.34 -2.99
N SER A 385 5.13 8.56 -1.93
CA SER A 385 5.24 7.10 -1.85
C SER A 385 6.70 6.60 -1.82
N TYR A 386 7.31 6.29 -2.96
CA TYR A 386 8.62 5.64 -3.04
C TYR A 386 9.66 6.42 -3.85
N ARG A 387 9.41 7.69 -4.19
CA ARG A 387 10.34 8.47 -5.04
C ARG A 387 11.61 8.89 -4.33
N VAL A 388 11.58 8.98 -3.00
CA VAL A 388 12.75 9.24 -2.16
C VAL A 388 12.90 8.07 -1.20
N ALA A 389 14.10 7.54 -1.05
CA ALA A 389 14.48 6.57 -0.04
C ALA A 389 15.71 7.05 0.71
N VAL A 390 15.67 7.02 2.04
CA VAL A 390 16.83 7.24 2.91
C VAL A 390 17.21 5.91 3.53
N VAL A 391 18.48 5.54 3.44
CA VAL A 391 18.98 4.21 3.85
C VAL A 391 20.17 4.38 4.77
N SER A 392 20.09 3.89 6.00
CA SER A 392 21.26 3.77 6.86
C SER A 392 21.88 2.39 6.75
N MET A 393 23.21 2.33 6.74
CA MET A 393 23.94 1.09 6.54
C MET A 393 25.21 1.00 7.38
N LYS A 394 25.62 -0.22 7.67
CA LYS A 394 26.97 -0.54 8.15
C LYS A 394 27.90 -0.71 6.96
N LYS A 395 28.64 0.35 6.65
CA LYS A 395 29.62 0.32 5.56
C LYS A 395 30.80 -0.56 5.92
N ALA A 396 31.22 -1.45 5.02
CA ALA A 396 32.29 -2.44 5.26
C ALA A 396 33.49 -2.31 4.30
N TYR A 397 33.35 -1.57 3.20
CA TYR A 397 34.39 -1.37 2.20
C TYR A 397 34.11 -0.14 1.32
N ALA A 398 35.13 0.31 0.60
CA ALA A 398 34.97 1.43 -0.35
C ALA A 398 33.99 1.08 -1.48
N GLY A 399 33.07 1.99 -1.80
CA GLY A 399 32.02 1.79 -2.82
C GLY A 399 30.80 0.98 -2.35
N HIS A 400 30.72 0.58 -1.07
CA HIS A 400 29.63 -0.23 -0.55
C HIS A 400 28.26 0.50 -0.64
N ALA A 401 28.23 1.82 -0.44
CA ALA A 401 27.03 2.62 -0.60
C ALA A 401 26.43 2.50 -2.00
N LYS A 402 27.25 2.48 -3.06
CA LYS A 402 26.78 2.31 -4.45
C LYS A 402 26.12 0.94 -4.68
N ARG A 403 26.64 -0.14 -4.06
CA ARG A 403 25.98 -1.46 -4.08
C ARG A 403 24.57 -1.40 -3.47
N VAL A 404 24.44 -0.71 -2.33
CA VAL A 404 23.13 -0.53 -1.66
C VAL A 404 22.16 0.24 -2.55
N MET A 405 22.59 1.34 -3.19
CA MET A 405 21.76 2.10 -4.14
C MET A 405 21.22 1.20 -5.25
N MET A 406 22.10 0.43 -5.91
CA MET A 406 21.71 -0.50 -6.98
C MET A 406 20.79 -1.60 -6.45
N GLY A 407 21.04 -2.09 -5.24
CA GLY A 407 20.21 -3.06 -4.54
C GLY A 407 18.79 -2.54 -4.31
N VAL A 408 18.63 -1.34 -3.78
CA VAL A 408 17.31 -0.71 -3.56
C VAL A 408 16.54 -0.60 -4.87
N TRP A 409 17.15 -0.07 -5.93
CA TRP A 409 16.50 0.11 -7.23
C TRP A 409 16.04 -1.20 -7.90
N SER A 410 16.60 -2.35 -7.51
CA SER A 410 16.30 -3.66 -8.12
C SER A 410 15.51 -4.60 -7.20
N PHE A 411 15.29 -4.25 -5.92
CA PHE A 411 14.77 -5.19 -4.92
C PHE A 411 13.29 -5.52 -5.10
N LEU A 412 12.43 -4.51 -5.19
CA LEU A 412 10.99 -4.67 -5.40
C LEU A 412 10.54 -3.86 -6.62
N ARG A 413 9.45 -4.28 -7.27
CA ARG A 413 8.92 -3.63 -8.48
C ARG A 413 8.72 -2.12 -8.29
N GLN A 414 8.19 -1.68 -7.14
CA GLN A 414 7.95 -0.27 -6.88
C GLN A 414 9.24 0.54 -6.72
N PHE A 415 10.33 -0.05 -6.24
CA PHE A 415 11.59 0.67 -6.02
C PHE A 415 12.34 0.94 -7.33
N VAL A 416 11.97 0.27 -8.43
CA VAL A 416 12.45 0.68 -9.75
C VAL A 416 12.05 2.11 -10.09
N TYR A 417 11.01 2.65 -9.45
CA TYR A 417 10.53 4.03 -9.65
C TYR A 417 11.12 5.03 -8.64
N THR A 418 11.96 4.60 -7.70
CA THR A 418 12.64 5.51 -6.75
C THR A 418 13.62 6.41 -7.51
N LYS A 419 13.45 7.72 -7.38
CA LYS A 419 14.30 8.73 -8.05
C LYS A 419 15.57 9.00 -7.24
N TRP A 420 15.40 9.13 -5.93
CA TRP A 420 16.43 9.59 -5.01
C TRP A 420 16.71 8.49 -3.98
N VAL A 421 17.96 8.02 -3.91
CA VAL A 421 18.41 7.12 -2.85
C VAL A 421 19.54 7.81 -2.10
N ILE A 422 19.28 8.18 -0.85
CA ILE A 422 20.26 8.80 0.04
C ILE A 422 20.79 7.71 0.96
N VAL A 423 22.08 7.44 0.93
CA VAL A 423 22.71 6.44 1.79
C VAL A 423 23.54 7.14 2.85
N VAL A 424 23.30 6.80 4.12
CA VAL A 424 24.00 7.33 5.29
C VAL A 424 24.57 6.20 6.14
N ASP A 425 25.48 6.51 7.07
CA ASP A 425 25.95 5.52 8.04
C ASP A 425 24.91 5.22 9.13
N ASP A 426 25.14 4.17 9.92
CA ASP A 426 24.27 3.69 10.99
C ASP A 426 24.20 4.61 12.24
N ASP A 427 24.99 5.68 12.24
CA ASP A 427 24.94 6.73 13.27
C ASP A 427 23.98 7.88 12.95
N ILE A 428 23.21 7.77 11.85
CA ILE A 428 22.23 8.77 11.40
C ILE A 428 20.82 8.18 11.48
N ASP A 429 19.90 8.90 12.12
CA ASP A 429 18.49 8.58 12.07
C ASP A 429 17.92 8.97 10.70
N VAL A 430 17.50 7.98 9.92
CA VAL A 430 16.93 8.18 8.57
C VAL A 430 15.61 8.95 8.57
N ARG A 431 14.93 9.05 9.73
CA ARG A 431 13.67 9.81 9.92
C ARG A 431 13.90 11.24 10.36
N ASP A 432 15.07 11.56 10.90
CA ASP A 432 15.43 12.94 11.22
C ASP A 432 16.13 13.63 10.04
N TRP A 433 15.35 14.42 9.30
CA TRP A 433 15.86 15.18 8.16
C TRP A 433 17.00 16.15 8.53
N LYS A 434 17.08 16.61 9.79
CA LYS A 434 18.20 17.47 10.24
C LYS A 434 19.50 16.68 10.24
N GLU A 435 19.47 15.42 10.73
CA GLU A 435 20.63 14.54 10.71
C GLU A 435 21.00 14.12 9.28
N VAL A 436 20.00 13.78 8.46
CA VAL A 436 20.22 13.40 7.04
C VAL A 436 20.85 14.56 6.28
N ILE A 437 20.32 15.78 6.40
CA ILE A 437 20.89 16.97 5.74
C ILE A 437 22.29 17.27 6.28
N TRP A 438 22.52 17.12 7.61
CA TRP A 438 23.86 17.26 8.17
C TRP A 438 24.86 16.27 7.57
N ALA A 439 24.49 15.00 7.45
CA ALA A 439 25.32 13.98 6.82
C ALA A 439 25.62 14.31 5.34
N MET A 440 24.61 14.70 4.58
CA MET A 440 24.78 15.14 3.18
C MET A 440 25.74 16.34 3.08
N SER A 441 25.65 17.32 4.00
CA SER A 441 26.44 18.53 3.96
C SER A 441 27.89 18.33 4.40
N THR A 442 28.16 17.33 5.24
CA THR A 442 29.48 17.15 5.88
C THR A 442 30.26 15.94 5.37
N ARG A 443 29.58 14.94 4.80
CA ARG A 443 30.21 13.68 4.37
C ARG A 443 30.23 13.50 2.85
N MET A 444 29.50 14.32 2.10
CA MET A 444 29.34 14.18 0.66
C MET A 444 30.04 15.29 -0.12
N ASP A 445 30.79 14.92 -1.13
CA ASP A 445 31.19 15.80 -2.22
C ASP A 445 30.28 15.55 -3.44
N PRO A 446 29.59 16.58 -3.96
CA PRO A 446 28.59 16.40 -5.02
C PRO A 446 29.13 15.80 -6.33
N VAL A 447 30.42 15.91 -6.61
CA VAL A 447 31.04 15.35 -7.83
C VAL A 447 31.44 13.89 -7.62
N ARG A 448 32.09 13.59 -6.50
CA ARG A 448 32.58 12.24 -6.17
C ARG A 448 31.46 11.27 -5.80
N ASP A 449 30.50 11.74 -4.99
CA ASP A 449 29.59 10.88 -4.24
C ASP A 449 28.18 10.79 -4.88
N LEU A 450 28.03 11.40 -6.05
CA LEU A 450 26.80 11.35 -6.82
C LEU A 450 26.84 10.18 -7.82
N THR A 451 25.76 9.40 -7.87
CA THR A 451 25.55 8.36 -8.89
C THR A 451 24.35 8.71 -9.72
N LEU A 452 24.57 9.05 -10.99
CA LEU A 452 23.52 9.37 -11.95
C LEU A 452 23.26 8.18 -12.87
N ILE A 453 22.00 7.83 -13.08
CA ILE A 453 21.58 6.81 -14.03
C ILE A 453 20.48 7.41 -14.90
N GLU A 454 20.70 7.42 -16.21
CA GLU A 454 19.76 7.96 -17.19
C GLU A 454 18.92 6.84 -17.83
N ASN A 455 17.80 7.24 -18.43
CA ASN A 455 16.96 6.35 -19.25
C ASN A 455 16.47 5.09 -18.50
N THR A 456 16.02 5.26 -17.26
CA THR A 456 15.48 4.20 -16.45
C THR A 456 13.97 4.32 -16.30
N PRO A 457 13.26 3.22 -15.98
CA PRO A 457 11.85 3.29 -15.64
C PRO A 457 11.58 4.25 -14.49
N ILE A 458 10.59 5.10 -14.66
CA ILE A 458 10.08 6.03 -13.64
C ILE A 458 8.54 5.94 -13.61
N ASP A 459 7.95 6.41 -12.53
CA ASP A 459 6.50 6.51 -12.44
C ASP A 459 5.97 7.47 -13.53
N TYR A 460 4.98 7.01 -14.30
CA TYR A 460 4.39 7.81 -15.39
C TYR A 460 3.65 9.06 -14.87
N LEU A 461 3.28 9.11 -13.57
CA LEU A 461 2.75 10.31 -12.90
C LEU A 461 3.85 11.31 -12.50
N ASP A 462 5.10 11.05 -12.83
CA ASP A 462 6.19 11.99 -12.62
C ASP A 462 6.31 12.97 -13.78
N PHE A 463 5.61 14.09 -13.68
CA PHE A 463 5.67 15.16 -14.70
C PHE A 463 7.05 15.83 -14.82
N ALA A 464 7.96 15.62 -13.87
CA ALA A 464 9.33 16.10 -13.95
C ALA A 464 10.23 15.21 -14.82
N SER A 465 9.79 14.03 -15.23
CA SER A 465 10.53 13.18 -16.16
C SER A 465 10.47 13.73 -17.58
N PRO A 466 11.56 13.62 -18.36
CA PRO A 466 11.60 14.15 -19.73
C PRO A 466 10.64 13.41 -20.67
N VAL A 467 10.36 12.15 -20.39
CA VAL A 467 9.42 11.31 -21.14
C VAL A 467 8.57 10.52 -20.15
N SER A 468 7.27 10.36 -20.41
CA SER A 468 6.38 9.59 -19.56
C SER A 468 6.90 8.16 -19.38
N GLY A 469 7.07 7.74 -18.11
CA GLY A 469 7.58 6.42 -17.74
C GLY A 469 9.08 6.22 -17.93
N LEU A 470 9.84 7.21 -18.40
CA LEU A 470 11.29 7.13 -18.59
C LEU A 470 11.97 8.39 -18.04
N GLY A 471 12.89 8.19 -17.10
CA GLY A 471 13.58 9.30 -16.43
C GLY A 471 14.93 8.93 -15.87
N GLY A 472 15.48 9.81 -15.04
CA GLY A 472 16.75 9.63 -14.36
C GLY A 472 16.60 9.19 -12.90
N LYS A 473 17.70 8.66 -12.36
CA LYS A 473 17.87 8.36 -10.93
C LYS A 473 19.13 8.99 -10.40
N VAL A 474 19.11 9.34 -9.13
CA VAL A 474 20.29 9.82 -8.43
C VAL A 474 20.46 9.11 -7.09
N GLY A 475 21.65 8.59 -6.86
CA GLY A 475 22.11 8.09 -5.58
C GLY A 475 23.07 9.09 -4.95
N LEU A 476 22.91 9.34 -3.66
CA LEU A 476 23.71 10.25 -2.84
C LEU A 476 24.43 9.44 -1.76
N ASP A 477 25.76 9.33 -1.85
CA ASP A 477 26.59 8.67 -0.85
C ASP A 477 27.03 9.66 0.23
N ALA A 478 26.17 9.80 1.25
CA ALA A 478 26.43 10.62 2.44
C ALA A 478 27.02 9.79 3.61
N THR A 479 27.76 8.71 3.32
CA THR A 479 28.50 7.93 4.31
C THR A 479 29.89 8.51 4.57
N ASN A 480 30.51 8.16 5.71
CA ASN A 480 31.92 8.40 5.96
C ASN A 480 32.79 7.76 4.87
N LYS A 481 33.87 8.43 4.47
CA LYS A 481 34.71 7.92 3.37
C LYS A 481 35.81 7.01 3.90
N TRP A 482 36.00 5.93 3.17
CA TRP A 482 37.02 4.93 3.44
C TRP A 482 38.27 5.19 2.59
N PRO A 483 39.44 4.62 2.96
CA PRO A 483 40.61 4.66 2.11
C PRO A 483 40.29 4.16 0.69
N GLY A 484 40.71 4.93 -0.31
CA GLY A 484 40.38 4.69 -1.73
C GLY A 484 39.14 5.44 -2.24
N GLU A 485 38.32 6.04 -1.38
CA GLU A 485 37.24 6.93 -1.75
C GLU A 485 37.65 8.42 -1.68
N THR A 486 38.68 8.74 -0.90
CA THR A 486 39.26 10.07 -0.76
C THR A 486 40.74 9.96 -0.42
N ASP A 487 41.52 10.94 -0.87
CA ASP A 487 42.94 11.07 -0.53
C ASP A 487 43.16 11.82 0.80
N ARG A 488 42.11 12.36 1.39
CA ARG A 488 42.15 13.07 2.68
C ARG A 488 41.98 12.09 3.84
N GLU A 489 42.72 12.36 4.93
CA GLU A 489 42.40 11.75 6.21
C GLU A 489 40.96 12.16 6.62
N TRP A 490 40.12 11.17 6.95
CA TRP A 490 38.73 11.42 7.29
C TRP A 490 38.64 11.99 8.70
N GLY A 491 37.78 13.02 8.86
CA GLY A 491 37.58 13.70 10.14
C GLY A 491 36.97 12.81 11.21
N LYS A 492 37.36 13.00 12.44
CA LYS A 492 36.77 12.32 13.60
C LYS A 492 35.53 13.09 14.06
N LYS A 493 34.38 12.39 14.19
CA LYS A 493 33.13 12.96 14.73
C LYS A 493 33.34 13.40 16.17
N ILE A 494 32.88 14.61 16.50
CA ILE A 494 32.88 15.12 17.88
C ILE A 494 31.79 14.34 18.65
N ALA A 495 32.15 13.78 19.78
CA ALA A 495 31.25 13.12 20.71
C ALA A 495 31.60 13.51 22.13
N MET A 496 30.58 13.66 22.98
CA MET A 496 30.76 13.90 24.41
C MET A 496 31.20 12.60 25.09
N ASP A 497 32.00 12.69 26.13
CA ASP A 497 32.38 11.57 26.97
C ASP A 497 31.14 10.96 27.64
N GLN A 498 31.05 9.62 27.60
CA GLN A 498 29.88 8.90 28.11
C GLN A 498 29.67 9.14 29.62
N GLN A 499 30.76 9.27 30.41
CA GLN A 499 30.67 9.54 31.83
C GLN A 499 30.07 10.94 32.11
N VAL A 500 30.31 11.90 31.21
CA VAL A 500 29.72 13.23 31.30
C VAL A 500 28.24 13.18 30.96
N ILE A 501 27.85 12.45 29.92
CA ILE A 501 26.44 12.23 29.54
C ILE A 501 25.70 11.62 30.74
N ASP A 502 26.18 10.48 31.24
CA ASP A 502 25.56 9.75 32.35
C ASP A 502 25.43 10.60 33.63
N LYS A 503 26.40 11.51 33.86
CA LYS A 503 26.36 12.43 34.98
C LYS A 503 25.29 13.51 34.80
N ILE A 504 25.21 14.07 33.59
CA ILE A 504 24.23 15.15 33.31
C ILE A 504 22.80 14.57 33.31
N ASP A 505 22.59 13.40 32.75
CA ASP A 505 21.29 12.72 32.77
C ASP A 505 20.75 12.52 34.19
N LYS A 506 21.62 12.13 35.13
CA LYS A 506 21.26 11.91 36.54
C LYS A 506 20.84 13.18 37.25
N ILE A 507 21.33 14.35 36.83
CA ILE A 507 21.04 15.62 37.48
C ILE A 507 20.12 16.52 36.68
N TRP A 508 19.69 16.12 35.45
CA TRP A 508 18.96 16.98 34.54
C TRP A 508 17.71 17.58 35.18
N ASP A 509 16.89 16.77 35.86
CA ASP A 509 15.67 17.22 36.52
C ASP A 509 15.95 18.23 37.65
N SER A 510 17.08 18.07 38.35
CA SER A 510 17.50 18.96 39.40
C SER A 510 17.98 20.33 38.92
N LEU A 511 18.33 20.44 37.62
CA LEU A 511 18.74 21.69 36.98
C LEU A 511 17.54 22.63 36.70
N GLY A 512 16.30 22.12 36.76
CA GLY A 512 15.10 22.91 36.47
C GLY A 512 15.00 23.34 35.00
N LEU A 513 15.70 22.65 34.09
CA LEU A 513 15.69 22.89 32.64
C LEU A 513 14.58 22.07 31.96
N PRO A 514 14.03 22.57 30.86
CA PRO A 514 13.06 21.79 30.08
C PRO A 514 13.72 20.53 29.56
N THR A 515 12.96 19.43 29.54
CA THR A 515 13.41 18.18 28.88
C THR A 515 13.76 18.48 27.43
N PRO A 516 14.93 18.07 26.90
CA PRO A 516 15.24 18.22 25.50
C PRO A 516 14.15 17.61 24.66
N ALA A 517 13.65 18.33 23.64
CA ALA A 517 12.80 17.72 22.62
C ALA A 517 13.66 16.67 21.90
N GLY A 518 13.23 15.41 21.93
CA GLY A 518 13.88 14.30 21.27
C GLY A 518 13.87 14.43 19.75
#